data_5349c095828b891a9ddf4d09b283d9f6
#
_entry.id   5349c095828b891a9ddf4d09b283d9f6
#
_cell.length_a   1.000
_cell.length_b   1.000
_cell.length_c   1.000
_cell.angle_alpha   90.00
_cell.angle_beta   90.00
_cell.angle_gamma   90.00
#
_symmetry.space_group_name_H-M   'P 1'
#
loop_
_entity.id
_entity.type
_entity.pdbx_description
1 polymer ?
#
loop_
_entity_poly.entity_id
_entity_poly.type
_entity_poly.pdbx_seq_one_letter_code
_entity_poly.pdbx_strand_id
1 'polypeptide(L)'
;MSIHPEPEFKAVFTNLGSTAAGGPSSIGSHYTGQDHDGQVTVSSGIQLWTVPYTGEYKIEAIGGAGWYGKNSVIQNGGRGAKLIGNFILTKDEIIRILVGHKGKRGPNSKTTTGGGGGTFVVRGTNTPLIIAGGGGGIKNMSERHSGCDASLSTTGNTGYSSSLGSGGTSGNGGGSAGNRPG
;
A
#
# COMPACT_ATOMS: atom_id res chain seq x y z
N MET A 1 -15.12 -36.12 21.97
CA MET A 1 -15.02 -34.67 21.83
C MET A 1 -14.51 -34.41 20.42
N SER A 2 -15.37 -34.05 19.46
CA SER A 2 -14.98 -33.81 18.07
C SER A 2 -14.46 -32.40 17.98
N ILE A 3 -13.18 -32.23 17.80
CA ILE A 3 -12.56 -30.91 17.54
C ILE A 3 -12.75 -30.68 16.03
N HIS A 4 -13.81 -29.95 15.66
CA HIS A 4 -13.89 -29.40 14.31
C HIS A 4 -12.94 -28.21 14.31
N PRO A 5 -11.93 -28.18 13.42
CA PRO A 5 -11.15 -26.96 13.26
C PRO A 5 -12.11 -25.85 12.81
N GLU A 6 -12.12 -24.73 13.53
CA GLU A 6 -12.81 -23.53 13.09
C GLU A 6 -12.30 -23.22 11.66
N PRO A 7 -13.19 -22.82 10.73
CA PRO A 7 -12.77 -22.46 9.39
C PRO A 7 -11.72 -21.35 9.46
N GLU A 8 -10.60 -21.54 8.77
CA GLU A 8 -9.53 -20.55 8.71
C GLU A 8 -10.08 -19.27 8.07
N PHE A 9 -10.18 -18.19 8.86
CA PHE A 9 -10.63 -16.88 8.38
C PHE A 9 -9.56 -16.28 7.44
N LYS A 10 -9.96 -15.92 6.22
CA LYS A 10 -9.09 -15.30 5.23
C LYS A 10 -9.73 -14.09 4.59
N ALA A 11 -9.10 -12.93 4.73
CA ALA A 11 -9.55 -11.68 4.13
C ALA A 11 -8.49 -11.08 3.22
N VAL A 12 -8.88 -10.62 2.03
CA VAL A 12 -8.00 -9.92 1.08
C VAL A 12 -8.55 -8.52 0.82
N PHE A 13 -7.87 -7.52 1.35
CA PHE A 13 -8.22 -6.12 1.15
C PHE A 13 -7.51 -5.57 -0.09
N THR A 14 -8.26 -4.93 -0.97
CA THR A 14 -7.77 -4.30 -2.19
C THR A 14 -8.07 -2.81 -2.18
N ASN A 15 -7.57 -2.07 -3.16
CA ASN A 15 -7.94 -0.67 -3.34
C ASN A 15 -9.36 -0.48 -3.92
N LEU A 16 -10.15 -1.52 -3.99
CA LEU A 16 -11.54 -1.54 -4.51
C LEU A 16 -11.66 -0.95 -5.94
N GLY A 17 -10.64 -1.16 -6.77
CA GLY A 17 -10.58 -0.62 -8.12
C GLY A 17 -10.44 0.91 -8.20
N SER A 18 -10.33 1.59 -7.05
CA SER A 18 -10.18 3.04 -7.04
C SER A 18 -8.88 3.47 -7.69
N THR A 19 -8.97 4.52 -8.48
CA THR A 19 -7.83 5.20 -9.09
C THR A 19 -7.72 6.66 -8.67
N ALA A 20 -8.65 7.12 -7.82
CA ALA A 20 -8.68 8.48 -7.31
C ALA A 20 -7.67 8.68 -6.16
N ALA A 21 -7.10 9.86 -6.04
CA ALA A 21 -6.18 10.21 -4.97
C ALA A 21 -6.83 10.09 -3.58
N GLY A 22 -8.14 10.32 -3.48
CA GLY A 22 -8.92 10.18 -2.24
C GLY A 22 -9.30 8.76 -1.86
N GLY A 23 -8.88 7.74 -2.64
CA GLY A 23 -9.22 6.34 -2.40
C GLY A 23 -10.64 5.95 -2.82
N PRO A 24 -11.12 4.78 -2.39
CA PRO A 24 -12.46 4.28 -2.71
C PRO A 24 -13.55 5.07 -1.98
N SER A 25 -14.73 5.18 -2.59
CA SER A 25 -15.92 5.81 -2.00
C SER A 25 -16.93 4.79 -1.45
N SER A 26 -16.88 3.54 -1.88
CA SER A 26 -17.78 2.47 -1.45
C SER A 26 -17.11 1.11 -1.59
N ILE A 27 -17.66 0.10 -0.91
CA ILE A 27 -17.22 -1.30 -1.05
C ILE A 27 -17.79 -1.91 -2.34
N GLY A 28 -19.00 -1.54 -2.74
CA GLY A 28 -19.69 -2.21 -3.85
C GLY A 28 -19.81 -3.72 -3.60
N SER A 29 -19.59 -4.52 -4.64
CA SER A 29 -19.61 -5.99 -4.57
C SER A 29 -18.20 -6.61 -4.43
N HIS A 30 -17.18 -5.84 -4.15
CA HIS A 30 -15.78 -6.31 -4.16
C HIS A 30 -15.50 -7.44 -3.18
N TYR A 31 -16.22 -7.50 -2.05
CA TYR A 31 -16.01 -8.51 -1.01
C TYR A 31 -17.15 -9.52 -0.89
N THR A 32 -18.13 -9.47 -1.81
CA THR A 32 -19.25 -10.41 -1.81
C THR A 32 -18.78 -11.86 -1.87
N GLY A 33 -19.23 -12.66 -0.91
CA GLY A 33 -18.86 -14.07 -0.79
C GLY A 33 -17.48 -14.36 -0.20
N GLN A 34 -16.77 -13.32 0.29
CA GLN A 34 -15.52 -13.49 1.03
C GLN A 34 -15.80 -13.50 2.55
N ASP A 35 -14.86 -14.03 3.36
CA ASP A 35 -15.06 -14.18 4.81
C ASP A 35 -15.33 -12.86 5.56
N HIS A 36 -14.92 -11.74 4.99
CA HIS A 36 -15.13 -10.40 5.54
C HIS A 36 -16.27 -9.62 4.86
N ASP A 37 -17.10 -10.29 4.07
CA ASP A 37 -18.31 -9.70 3.49
C ASP A 37 -19.22 -9.14 4.60
N GLY A 38 -19.71 -7.92 4.41
CA GLY A 38 -20.52 -7.20 5.39
C GLY A 38 -19.76 -6.66 6.63
N GLN A 39 -18.47 -6.96 6.79
CA GLN A 39 -17.66 -6.51 7.93
C GLN A 39 -16.86 -5.22 7.65
N VAL A 40 -16.91 -4.71 6.42
CA VAL A 40 -16.10 -3.57 5.97
C VAL A 40 -16.98 -2.42 5.53
N THR A 41 -16.67 -1.22 6.00
CA THR A 41 -17.23 0.03 5.49
C THR A 41 -16.13 0.94 4.95
N VAL A 42 -16.49 1.99 4.21
CA VAL A 42 -15.54 2.98 3.70
C VAL A 42 -15.86 4.35 4.27
N SER A 43 -14.84 5.03 4.76
CA SER A 43 -14.93 6.43 5.19
C SER A 43 -13.71 7.19 4.72
N SER A 44 -13.92 8.25 3.93
CA SER A 44 -12.84 9.11 3.40
C SER A 44 -11.69 8.32 2.74
N GLY A 45 -12.02 7.32 1.93
CA GLY A 45 -11.04 6.49 1.22
C GLY A 45 -10.38 5.40 2.07
N ILE A 46 -10.68 5.32 3.35
CA ILE A 46 -10.16 4.32 4.29
C ILE A 46 -11.22 3.24 4.51
N GLN A 47 -10.80 1.99 4.46
CA GLN A 47 -11.62 0.85 4.79
C GLN A 47 -11.60 0.62 6.31
N LEU A 48 -12.77 0.49 6.90
CA LEU A 48 -12.96 0.22 8.33
C LEU A 48 -13.46 -1.22 8.45
N TRP A 49 -12.59 -2.11 8.90
CA TRP A 49 -12.92 -3.52 9.10
C TRP A 49 -13.22 -3.80 10.55
N THR A 50 -14.38 -4.40 10.82
CA THR A 50 -14.76 -4.89 12.13
C THR A 50 -14.26 -6.31 12.30
N VAL A 51 -13.40 -6.54 13.27
CA VAL A 51 -12.79 -7.85 13.55
C VAL A 51 -13.86 -8.84 14.02
N PRO A 52 -14.04 -9.99 13.33
CA PRO A 52 -15.13 -10.93 13.66
C PRO A 52 -14.86 -11.78 14.91
N TYR A 53 -13.61 -12.08 15.23
CA TYR A 53 -13.23 -12.98 16.33
C TYR A 53 -12.00 -12.46 17.05
N THR A 54 -11.89 -12.69 18.35
CA THR A 54 -10.65 -12.45 19.10
C THR A 54 -9.66 -13.57 18.79
N GLY A 55 -8.45 -13.21 18.38
CA GLY A 55 -7.41 -14.20 18.06
C GLY A 55 -6.15 -13.59 17.50
N GLU A 56 -5.22 -14.45 17.11
CA GLU A 56 -4.00 -14.07 16.40
C GLU A 56 -4.27 -13.99 14.91
N TYR A 57 -3.96 -12.86 14.32
CA TYR A 57 -4.09 -12.61 12.88
C TYR A 57 -2.72 -12.39 12.25
N LYS A 58 -2.41 -13.20 11.24
CA LYS A 58 -1.26 -12.95 10.38
C LYS A 58 -1.65 -11.94 9.31
N ILE A 59 -1.04 -10.77 9.37
CA ILE A 59 -1.31 -9.68 8.43
C ILE A 59 -0.13 -9.54 7.47
N GLU A 60 -0.43 -9.60 6.16
CA GLU A 60 0.51 -9.26 5.10
C GLU A 60 0.08 -7.93 4.48
N ALA A 61 0.99 -6.95 4.44
CA ALA A 61 0.80 -5.68 3.79
C ALA A 61 1.79 -5.51 2.63
N ILE A 62 1.28 -5.07 1.47
CA ILE A 62 2.08 -4.81 0.27
C ILE A 62 1.82 -3.38 -0.19
N GLY A 63 2.87 -2.58 -0.30
CA GLY A 63 2.79 -1.24 -0.86
C GLY A 63 2.58 -1.25 -2.38
N GLY A 64 1.99 -0.19 -2.92
CA GLY A 64 1.77 -0.03 -4.35
C GLY A 64 3.09 0.08 -5.13
N ALA A 65 3.14 -0.46 -6.34
CA ALA A 65 4.27 -0.27 -7.24
C ALA A 65 4.27 1.13 -7.88
N GLY A 66 5.43 1.67 -8.18
CA GLY A 66 5.55 2.89 -8.98
C GLY A 66 5.15 2.67 -10.45
N TRP A 67 5.03 3.76 -11.20
CA TRP A 67 4.77 3.74 -12.64
C TRP A 67 6.07 3.91 -13.44
N TYR A 68 5.99 3.74 -14.74
CA TYR A 68 7.12 3.82 -15.68
C TYR A 68 6.88 4.86 -16.80
N GLY A 69 7.97 5.44 -17.33
CA GLY A 69 7.91 6.39 -18.44
C GLY A 69 7.54 5.73 -19.77
N LYS A 70 6.98 6.50 -20.71
CA LYS A 70 6.52 6.00 -22.00
C LYS A 70 7.62 5.29 -22.81
N ASN A 71 8.87 5.77 -22.69
CA ASN A 71 10.01 5.27 -23.45
C ASN A 71 10.88 4.33 -22.60
N SER A 72 10.40 3.86 -21.45
CA SER A 72 11.12 2.90 -20.63
C SER A 72 11.03 1.50 -21.26
N VAL A 73 12.15 0.84 -21.40
CA VAL A 73 12.19 -0.58 -21.78
C VAL A 73 11.57 -1.44 -20.69
N ILE A 74 11.80 -1.05 -19.42
CA ILE A 74 11.18 -1.68 -18.27
C ILE A 74 9.80 -1.07 -18.05
N GLN A 75 8.77 -1.89 -18.18
CA GLN A 75 7.37 -1.48 -18.02
C GLN A 75 6.84 -1.66 -16.60
N ASN A 76 7.71 -1.56 -15.59
CA ASN A 76 7.36 -1.60 -14.18
C ASN A 76 8.18 -0.57 -13.42
N GLY A 77 7.53 0.21 -12.56
CA GLY A 77 8.20 1.06 -11.58
C GLY A 77 8.84 0.27 -10.45
N GLY A 78 9.32 0.95 -9.44
CA GLY A 78 9.81 0.32 -8.22
C GLY A 78 8.71 -0.50 -7.54
N ARG A 79 9.10 -1.57 -6.85
CA ARG A 79 8.17 -2.41 -6.09
C ARG A 79 7.85 -1.76 -4.76
N GLY A 80 6.62 -1.90 -4.30
CA GLY A 80 6.29 -1.64 -2.90
C GLY A 80 6.93 -2.68 -1.97
N ALA A 81 7.12 -2.31 -0.72
CA ALA A 81 7.56 -3.22 0.32
C ALA A 81 6.48 -4.28 0.59
N LYS A 82 6.92 -5.47 0.97
CA LYS A 82 6.06 -6.52 1.50
C LYS A 82 6.49 -6.80 2.94
N LEU A 83 5.56 -6.64 3.87
CA LEU A 83 5.77 -6.86 5.29
C LEU A 83 4.74 -7.86 5.82
N ILE A 84 5.14 -8.68 6.78
CA ILE A 84 4.29 -9.66 7.43
C ILE A 84 4.47 -9.54 8.94
N GLY A 85 3.37 -9.59 9.70
CA GLY A 85 3.39 -9.59 11.15
C GLY A 85 2.21 -10.36 11.73
N ASN A 86 2.34 -10.82 12.96
CA ASN A 86 1.28 -11.46 13.73
C ASN A 86 0.79 -10.50 14.81
N PHE A 87 -0.53 -10.37 14.93
CA PHE A 87 -1.17 -9.41 15.84
C PHE A 87 -2.35 -10.06 16.55
N ILE A 88 -2.45 -9.86 17.85
CA ILE A 88 -3.67 -10.21 18.59
C ILE A 88 -4.68 -9.10 18.35
N LEU A 89 -5.81 -9.46 17.75
CA LEU A 89 -6.95 -8.57 17.55
C LEU A 89 -8.12 -9.05 18.40
N THR A 90 -8.95 -8.11 18.82
CA THR A 90 -10.13 -8.38 19.65
C THR A 90 -11.39 -8.28 18.80
N LYS A 91 -12.34 -9.18 19.03
CA LYS A 91 -13.66 -9.12 18.39
C LYS A 91 -14.27 -7.72 18.54
N ASP A 92 -14.94 -7.26 17.48
CA ASP A 92 -15.59 -5.95 17.36
C ASP A 92 -14.63 -4.76 17.35
N GLU A 93 -13.32 -4.98 17.39
CA GLU A 93 -12.31 -3.95 17.19
C GLU A 93 -12.35 -3.43 15.75
N ILE A 94 -12.15 -2.12 15.56
CA ILE A 94 -12.08 -1.50 14.24
C ILE A 94 -10.64 -1.35 13.79
N ILE A 95 -10.30 -2.01 12.70
CA ILE A 95 -9.02 -1.86 12.01
C ILE A 95 -9.22 -0.97 10.79
N ARG A 96 -8.40 0.07 10.69
CA ARG A 96 -8.36 0.99 9.55
C ARG A 96 -7.35 0.49 8.54
N ILE A 97 -7.79 0.34 7.29
CA ILE A 97 -6.97 -0.21 6.21
C ILE A 97 -7.00 0.76 5.03
N LEU A 98 -5.82 1.23 4.65
CA LEU A 98 -5.60 1.98 3.43
C LEU A 98 -4.68 1.15 2.53
N VAL A 99 -5.16 0.77 1.35
CA VAL A 99 -4.39 -0.02 0.39
C VAL A 99 -3.76 0.89 -0.64
N GLY A 100 -2.44 0.87 -0.73
CA GLY A 100 -1.66 1.69 -1.64
C GLY A 100 -1.98 1.42 -3.12
N HIS A 101 -2.18 2.48 -3.88
CA HIS A 101 -2.39 2.39 -5.33
C HIS A 101 -1.06 2.27 -6.06
N LYS A 102 -1.09 1.62 -7.21
CA LYS A 102 0.00 1.72 -8.19
C LYS A 102 0.14 3.19 -8.64
N GLY A 103 1.37 3.65 -8.79
CA GLY A 103 1.65 4.97 -9.35
C GLY A 103 1.01 5.16 -10.72
N LYS A 104 0.91 6.41 -11.16
CA LYS A 104 0.36 6.75 -12.48
C LYS A 104 1.32 7.66 -13.24
N ARG A 105 1.18 7.69 -14.55
CA ARG A 105 1.79 8.71 -15.41
C ARG A 105 0.84 9.90 -15.51
N GLY A 106 1.38 11.11 -15.44
CA GLY A 106 0.59 12.31 -15.72
C GLY A 106 -0.02 12.28 -17.13
N PRO A 107 -1.25 12.74 -17.33
CA PRO A 107 -2.00 12.59 -18.57
C PRO A 107 -1.28 13.20 -19.78
N ASN A 108 -0.57 14.29 -19.60
CA ASN A 108 0.15 15.02 -20.65
C ASN A 108 1.67 14.81 -20.62
N SER A 109 2.17 13.90 -19.77
CA SER A 109 3.60 13.71 -19.58
C SER A 109 4.11 12.44 -20.27
N LYS A 110 5.15 12.61 -21.07
CA LYS A 110 5.93 11.49 -21.61
C LYS A 110 6.94 10.93 -20.60
N THR A 111 7.25 11.69 -19.55
CA THR A 111 8.42 11.42 -18.70
C THR A 111 8.14 11.45 -17.19
N THR A 112 7.12 12.16 -16.72
CA THR A 112 6.81 12.19 -15.28
C THR A 112 5.96 10.99 -14.87
N THR A 113 6.40 10.32 -13.83
CA THR A 113 5.74 9.12 -13.30
C THR A 113 5.62 9.24 -11.79
N GLY A 114 4.49 8.78 -11.25
CA GLY A 114 4.26 8.76 -9.82
C GLY A 114 4.82 7.50 -9.17
N GLY A 115 5.24 7.61 -7.92
CA GLY A 115 5.47 6.48 -7.04
C GLY A 115 4.16 5.77 -6.67
N GLY A 116 4.26 4.57 -6.17
CA GLY A 116 3.14 3.83 -5.57
C GLY A 116 2.82 4.37 -4.18
N GLY A 117 1.58 4.20 -3.75
CA GLY A 117 1.13 4.55 -2.40
C GLY A 117 1.54 3.50 -1.36
N GLY A 118 1.72 3.91 -0.13
CA GLY A 118 1.91 2.99 1.01
C GLY A 118 0.60 2.29 1.38
N THR A 119 0.72 1.08 1.93
CA THR A 119 -0.39 0.34 2.54
C THR A 119 -0.28 0.44 4.05
N PHE A 120 -1.36 0.83 4.70
CA PHE A 120 -1.42 1.09 6.15
C PHE A 120 -2.49 0.22 6.78
N VAL A 121 -2.13 -0.48 7.85
CA VAL A 121 -3.06 -1.19 8.74
C VAL A 121 -2.89 -0.61 10.13
N VAL A 122 -3.96 0.00 10.66
CA VAL A 122 -3.91 0.82 11.87
C VAL A 122 -5.04 0.40 12.82
N ARG A 123 -4.71 0.21 14.08
CA ARG A 123 -5.65 -0.05 15.17
C ARG A 123 -6.21 1.26 15.68
N GLY A 124 -7.53 1.32 15.84
CA GLY A 124 -8.22 2.53 16.31
C GLY A 124 -7.92 3.73 15.42
N THR A 125 -7.56 4.87 16.02
CA THR A 125 -7.32 6.11 15.27
C THR A 125 -5.89 6.29 14.83
N ASN A 126 -4.90 5.79 15.58
CA ASN A 126 -3.49 6.17 15.34
C ASN A 126 -2.43 5.16 15.81
N THR A 127 -2.78 3.90 16.08
CA THR A 127 -1.78 2.88 16.45
C THR A 127 -1.45 2.02 15.24
N PRO A 128 -0.31 2.23 14.56
CA PRO A 128 0.05 1.44 13.40
C PRO A 128 0.37 -0.01 13.82
N LEU A 129 -0.23 -0.97 13.13
CA LEU A 129 0.13 -2.38 13.22
C LEU A 129 1.21 -2.71 12.19
N ILE A 130 0.97 -2.36 10.93
CA ILE A 130 1.91 -2.62 9.85
C ILE A 130 1.77 -1.55 8.77
N ILE A 131 2.88 -1.05 8.26
CA ILE A 131 2.94 -0.05 7.20
C ILE A 131 3.94 -0.50 6.14
N ALA A 132 3.47 -0.73 4.93
CA ALA A 132 4.30 -1.09 3.79
C ALA A 132 4.47 0.08 2.82
N GLY A 133 5.69 0.53 2.62
CA GLY A 133 6.02 1.65 1.73
C GLY A 133 5.76 1.34 0.26
N GLY A 134 5.36 2.33 -0.53
CA GLY A 134 5.23 2.22 -1.98
C GLY A 134 6.57 2.35 -2.72
N GLY A 135 6.64 1.78 -3.92
CA GLY A 135 7.81 1.88 -4.80
C GLY A 135 7.89 3.20 -5.56
N GLY A 136 9.09 3.63 -5.93
CA GLY A 136 9.33 4.83 -6.71
C GLY A 136 8.89 4.72 -8.17
N GLY A 137 8.48 5.84 -8.78
CA GLY A 137 8.29 5.93 -10.22
C GLY A 137 9.62 5.97 -10.98
N ILE A 138 9.65 5.48 -12.22
CA ILE A 138 10.82 5.55 -13.09
C ILE A 138 10.52 6.34 -14.36
N LYS A 139 11.47 7.14 -14.82
CA LYS A 139 11.31 7.94 -16.02
C LYS A 139 11.54 7.10 -17.29
N ASN A 140 12.78 6.80 -17.58
CA ASN A 140 13.23 5.97 -18.70
C ASN A 140 14.40 5.12 -18.22
N MET A 141 14.23 3.83 -18.21
CA MET A 141 15.29 2.91 -17.79
C MET A 141 15.39 1.73 -18.75
N SER A 142 16.60 1.34 -19.10
CA SER A 142 16.91 0.10 -19.84
C SER A 142 17.01 -1.09 -18.89
N GLU A 143 17.41 -0.85 -17.65
CA GLU A 143 17.59 -1.87 -16.62
C GLU A 143 16.86 -1.48 -15.34
N ARG A 144 16.49 -2.48 -14.53
CA ARG A 144 15.86 -2.26 -13.26
C ARG A 144 16.88 -1.83 -12.20
N HIS A 145 16.58 -0.76 -11.50
CA HIS A 145 17.40 -0.27 -10.40
C HIS A 145 16.70 -0.48 -9.05
N SER A 146 17.37 -1.18 -8.13
CA SER A 146 16.82 -1.50 -6.79
C SER A 146 16.53 -0.26 -5.94
N GLY A 147 17.22 0.86 -6.17
CA GLY A 147 16.93 2.13 -5.51
C GLY A 147 15.53 2.68 -5.77
N CYS A 148 14.82 2.18 -6.80
CA CYS A 148 13.42 2.52 -7.03
C CYS A 148 12.45 1.68 -6.21
N ASP A 149 12.89 0.57 -5.62
CA ASP A 149 12.05 -0.28 -4.76
C ASP A 149 11.89 0.37 -3.36
N ALA A 150 10.80 0.07 -2.69
CA ALA A 150 10.64 0.45 -1.30
C ALA A 150 11.63 -0.32 -0.41
N SER A 151 12.15 0.37 0.59
CA SER A 151 13.01 -0.23 1.62
C SER A 151 12.19 -1.04 2.61
N LEU A 152 12.80 -2.07 3.21
CA LEU A 152 12.27 -2.80 4.37
C LEU A 152 12.73 -2.18 5.70
N SER A 153 13.56 -1.14 5.67
CA SER A 153 13.98 -0.38 6.84
C SER A 153 13.11 0.86 7.05
N THR A 154 13.30 1.54 8.18
CA THR A 154 12.64 2.83 8.49
C THR A 154 13.14 3.99 7.62
N THR A 155 14.16 3.75 6.81
CA THR A 155 14.72 4.72 5.86
C THR A 155 14.44 4.25 4.44
N GLY A 156 13.81 5.11 3.64
CA GLY A 156 13.57 4.86 2.21
C GLY A 156 14.87 4.89 1.40
N ASN A 157 14.90 4.17 0.29
CA ASN A 157 16.04 4.21 -0.62
C ASN A 157 16.17 5.58 -1.29
N THR A 158 17.40 6.04 -1.50
CA THR A 158 17.66 7.16 -2.41
C THR A 158 17.33 6.74 -3.83
N GLY A 159 16.77 7.67 -4.63
CA GLY A 159 16.47 7.41 -6.02
C GLY A 159 17.68 6.96 -6.85
N TYR A 160 17.44 6.53 -8.06
CA TYR A 160 18.43 6.04 -9.04
C TYR A 160 19.67 6.95 -9.21
N SER A 161 19.53 8.24 -8.99
CA SER A 161 20.67 9.16 -8.93
C SER A 161 20.45 10.17 -7.81
N SER A 162 21.53 10.70 -7.24
CA SER A 162 21.49 11.71 -6.18
C SER A 162 20.69 12.97 -6.53
N SER A 163 20.44 13.19 -7.81
CA SER A 163 19.61 14.30 -8.31
C SER A 163 18.12 13.94 -8.45
N LEU A 164 17.69 12.71 -8.14
CA LEU A 164 16.33 12.21 -8.40
C LEU A 164 15.49 11.99 -7.15
N GLY A 165 15.87 12.57 -6.04
CA GLY A 165 15.09 12.54 -4.80
C GLY A 165 15.75 11.70 -3.71
N SER A 166 15.46 12.02 -2.48
CA SER A 166 15.91 11.32 -1.29
C SER A 166 14.82 10.37 -0.76
N GLY A 167 15.22 9.26 -0.20
CA GLY A 167 14.30 8.41 0.55
C GLY A 167 13.76 9.13 1.79
N GLY A 168 12.54 8.79 2.22
CA GLY A 168 11.98 9.28 3.46
C GLY A 168 12.73 8.72 4.67
N THR A 169 12.76 9.45 5.77
CA THR A 169 13.38 9.04 7.03
C THR A 169 12.46 9.35 8.19
N SER A 170 12.47 8.51 9.23
CA SER A 170 11.77 8.77 10.49
C SER A 170 10.28 9.13 10.31
N GLY A 171 9.58 8.45 9.40
CA GLY A 171 8.16 8.69 9.11
C GLY A 171 7.88 9.86 8.18
N ASN A 172 8.87 10.63 7.77
CA ASN A 172 8.70 11.67 6.76
C ASN A 172 8.74 11.09 5.35
N GLY A 173 7.97 11.66 4.44
CA GLY A 173 7.99 11.29 3.02
C GLY A 173 9.35 11.56 2.37
N GLY A 174 9.61 10.89 1.24
CA GLY A 174 10.81 11.14 0.45
C GLY A 174 10.80 12.53 -0.19
N GLY A 175 11.98 13.13 -0.35
CA GLY A 175 12.15 14.41 -1.05
C GLY A 175 12.06 14.25 -2.57
N SER A 176 11.51 15.27 -3.25
CA SER A 176 11.53 15.33 -4.71
C SER A 176 12.89 15.79 -5.24
N ALA A 177 13.25 15.34 -6.45
CA ALA A 177 14.40 15.88 -7.16
C ALA A 177 14.11 17.30 -7.66
N GLY A 178 15.01 18.22 -7.32
CA GLY A 178 14.93 19.64 -7.74
C GLY A 178 13.88 20.45 -6.98
N ASN A 179 13.99 21.77 -7.04
CA ASN A 179 13.18 22.77 -6.34
C ASN A 179 11.69 22.80 -6.76
N ARG A 180 11.03 21.70 -6.91
CA ARG A 180 9.59 21.67 -7.10
C ARG A 180 8.95 21.08 -5.86
N PRO A 181 8.08 21.83 -5.16
CA PRO A 181 7.26 21.24 -4.11
C PRO A 181 6.42 20.11 -4.71
N GLY A 182 6.39 18.95 -4.04
CA GLY A 182 5.58 17.80 -4.41
C GLY A 182 4.10 18.03 -4.17
#